data_640d4742b99905bdadc13f987cfdb393
#
_entry.id   640d4742b99905bdadc13f987cfdb393
#
_cell.length_a   1.000
_cell.length_b   1.000
_cell.length_c   1.000
_cell.angle_alpha   90.00
_cell.angle_beta   90.00
_cell.angle_gamma   90.00
#
_symmetry.space_group_name_H-M   'P 1'
#
loop_
_entity.id
_entity.type
_entity.pdbx_description
1 polymer ?
#
loop_
_entity_poly.entity_id
_entity_poly.type
_entity_poly.pdbx_seq_one_letter_code
_entity_poly.pdbx_strand_id
1 'polypeptide(L)'
;MNLKTKEMVFCGLFVALTAAGAFIQVPVPGMDYFTLQFLFVLMAGLLLGSKLGGVAVLSYVILGLVGLPIFAAGGGITYIFRPSFGYLIGFVAAAFGTGFVAEKIKADSFAKYLIACFVGFALCYGIGLTYKFFMLNFYVGEKTAFLMVIADCFPLDMPGDVVLCIISSLLALRLRPLARKMIFEK
;
A
#
# COMPACT_ATOMS: atom_id res chain seq x y z
N MET A 1 10.84 16.27 12.18
CA MET A 1 9.61 16.72 11.48
C MET A 1 8.59 17.09 12.56
N ASN A 2 8.28 18.37 12.75
CA ASN A 2 7.26 18.79 13.70
C ASN A 2 5.88 18.64 13.03
N LEU A 3 5.22 17.53 13.30
CA LEU A 3 3.87 17.26 12.79
C LEU A 3 2.85 18.12 13.54
N LYS A 4 1.95 18.76 12.79
CA LYS A 4 0.79 19.42 13.40
C LYS A 4 -0.20 18.37 13.91
N THR A 5 -0.96 18.70 14.93
CA THR A 5 -1.97 17.78 15.51
C THR A 5 -2.92 17.21 14.46
N LYS A 6 -3.38 18.04 13.50
CA LYS A 6 -4.23 17.59 12.39
C LYS A 6 -3.54 16.51 11.54
N GLU A 7 -2.26 16.70 11.19
CA GLU A 7 -1.47 15.75 10.40
C GLU A 7 -1.33 14.40 11.12
N MET A 8 -1.08 14.41 12.42
CA MET A 8 -1.01 13.19 13.25
C MET A 8 -2.34 12.43 13.28
N VAL A 9 -3.45 13.15 13.44
CA VAL A 9 -4.80 12.55 13.44
C VAL A 9 -5.09 11.87 12.10
N PHE A 10 -4.79 12.54 10.97
CA PHE A 10 -5.00 11.95 9.66
C PHE A 10 -4.04 10.78 9.38
N CYS A 11 -2.79 10.84 9.82
CA CYS A 11 -1.89 9.68 9.75
C CYS A 11 -2.45 8.49 10.53
N GLY A 12 -2.91 8.71 11.78
CA GLY A 12 -3.55 7.66 12.59
C GLY A 12 -4.82 7.08 11.92
N LEU A 13 -5.63 7.94 11.30
CA LEU A 13 -6.79 7.49 10.53
C LEU A 13 -6.39 6.55 9.39
N PHE A 14 -5.34 6.88 8.62
CA PHE A 14 -4.88 6.01 7.53
C PHE A 14 -4.18 4.74 8.01
N VAL A 15 -3.54 4.76 9.17
CA VAL A 15 -3.08 3.52 9.85
C VAL A 15 -4.27 2.60 10.12
N ALA A 16 -5.34 3.14 10.72
CA ALA A 16 -6.55 2.37 11.04
C ALA A 16 -7.28 1.86 9.79
N LEU A 17 -7.40 2.70 8.74
CA LEU A 17 -8.02 2.31 7.47
C LEU A 17 -7.22 1.22 6.75
N THR A 18 -5.88 1.31 6.76
CA THR A 18 -5.02 0.27 6.17
C THR A 18 -5.15 -1.04 6.95
N ALA A 19 -5.22 -0.98 8.28
CA ALA A 19 -5.48 -2.15 9.11
C ALA A 19 -6.88 -2.74 8.85
N ALA A 20 -7.92 -1.90 8.77
CA ALA A 20 -9.27 -2.36 8.42
C ALA A 20 -9.31 -3.03 7.04
N GLY A 21 -8.57 -2.48 6.06
CA GLY A 21 -8.42 -3.07 4.73
C GLY A 21 -7.77 -4.45 4.73
N ALA A 22 -6.93 -4.77 5.73
CA ALA A 22 -6.33 -6.09 5.88
C ALA A 22 -7.36 -7.17 6.25
N PHE A 23 -8.42 -6.80 6.96
CA PHE A 23 -9.49 -7.72 7.35
C PHE A 23 -10.55 -7.91 6.26
N ILE A 24 -10.57 -7.03 5.25
CA ILE A 24 -11.40 -7.22 4.06
C ILE A 24 -10.55 -7.99 3.05
N GLN A 25 -10.60 -9.32 3.16
CA GLN A 25 -9.71 -10.22 2.44
C GLN A 25 -10.46 -11.30 1.68
N VAL A 26 -9.96 -11.65 0.50
CA VAL A 26 -10.43 -12.77 -0.30
C VAL A 26 -9.31 -13.81 -0.33
N PRO A 27 -9.56 -15.03 0.16
CA PRO A 27 -8.56 -16.09 0.11
C PRO A 27 -8.28 -16.48 -1.35
N VAL A 28 -7.00 -16.55 -1.72
CA VAL A 28 -6.56 -16.96 -3.04
C VAL A 28 -5.82 -18.28 -2.92
N PRO A 29 -6.26 -19.34 -3.62
CA PRO A 29 -5.58 -20.62 -3.59
C PRO A 29 -4.10 -20.47 -4.02
N GLY A 30 -3.19 -21.00 -3.18
CA GLY A 30 -1.73 -20.92 -3.43
C GLY A 30 -1.08 -19.57 -3.07
N MET A 31 -1.86 -18.61 -2.55
CA MET A 31 -1.37 -17.29 -2.12
C MET A 31 -1.92 -16.92 -0.75
N ASP A 32 -1.39 -15.86 -0.11
CA ASP A 32 -1.88 -15.43 1.19
C ASP A 32 -3.33 -14.91 1.09
N TYR A 33 -3.53 -13.68 0.67
CA TYR A 33 -4.87 -13.06 0.57
C TYR A 33 -4.82 -11.83 -0.34
N PHE A 34 -5.80 -11.67 -1.23
CA PHE A 34 -6.12 -10.38 -1.83
C PHE A 34 -6.83 -9.52 -0.77
N THR A 35 -6.38 -8.29 -0.56
CA THR A 35 -6.90 -7.42 0.49
C THR A 35 -7.22 -6.02 -0.02
N LEU A 36 -8.10 -5.33 0.70
CA LEU A 36 -8.44 -3.94 0.38
C LEU A 36 -7.38 -2.92 0.88
N GLN A 37 -6.27 -3.38 1.46
CA GLN A 37 -5.20 -2.54 2.00
C GLN A 37 -4.64 -1.57 0.97
N PHE A 38 -4.40 -2.07 -0.25
CA PHE A 38 -3.77 -1.29 -1.31
C PHE A 38 -4.57 -0.04 -1.68
N LEU A 39 -5.91 -0.09 -1.61
CA LEU A 39 -6.77 1.10 -1.76
C LEU A 39 -6.37 2.20 -0.77
N PHE A 40 -6.29 1.85 0.52
CA PHE A 40 -5.99 2.82 1.57
C PHE A 40 -4.55 3.30 1.54
N VAL A 41 -3.61 2.46 1.09
CA VAL A 41 -2.21 2.81 0.83
C VAL A 41 -2.11 3.90 -0.25
N LEU A 42 -2.77 3.69 -1.40
CA LEU A 42 -2.82 4.68 -2.48
C LEU A 42 -3.50 5.98 -2.02
N MET A 43 -4.61 5.86 -1.30
CA MET A 43 -5.34 7.01 -0.76
C MET A 43 -4.51 7.79 0.27
N ALA A 44 -3.71 7.13 1.11
CA ALA A 44 -2.78 7.79 2.01
C ALA A 44 -1.78 8.67 1.22
N GLY A 45 -1.17 8.13 0.16
CA GLY A 45 -0.28 8.89 -0.71
C GLY A 45 -0.98 10.08 -1.40
N LEU A 46 -2.18 9.87 -1.96
CA LEU A 46 -2.92 10.88 -2.70
C LEU A 46 -3.45 12.02 -1.81
N LEU A 47 -3.93 11.72 -0.61
CA LEU A 47 -4.59 12.69 0.27
C LEU A 47 -3.62 13.37 1.24
N LEU A 48 -2.71 12.61 1.84
CA LEU A 48 -1.73 13.15 2.79
C LEU A 48 -0.47 13.69 2.10
N GLY A 49 -0.25 13.29 0.85
CA GLY A 49 0.99 13.58 0.11
C GLY A 49 2.10 12.57 0.40
N SER A 50 3.24 12.76 -0.28
CA SER A 50 4.34 11.79 -0.27
C SER A 50 4.86 11.47 1.13
N LYS A 51 5.23 12.49 1.90
CA LYS A 51 5.89 12.33 3.21
C LYS A 51 4.94 11.75 4.26
N LEU A 52 3.76 12.36 4.43
CA LEU A 52 2.81 11.93 5.46
C LEU A 52 2.16 10.59 5.11
N GLY A 53 1.85 10.35 3.83
CA GLY A 53 1.34 9.07 3.35
C GLY A 53 2.33 7.93 3.58
N GLY A 54 3.61 8.15 3.24
CA GLY A 54 4.67 7.18 3.53
C GLY A 54 4.84 6.92 5.03
N VAL A 55 4.83 7.98 5.87
CA VAL A 55 4.92 7.86 7.33
C VAL A 55 3.72 7.10 7.91
N ALA A 56 2.50 7.38 7.45
CA ALA A 56 1.31 6.68 7.92
C ALA A 56 1.40 5.17 7.64
N VAL A 57 1.74 4.78 6.41
CA VAL A 57 1.86 3.37 6.04
C VAL A 57 3.07 2.71 6.73
N LEU A 58 4.19 3.42 6.89
CA LEU A 58 5.33 2.92 7.67
C LEU A 58 4.94 2.67 9.14
N SER A 59 4.17 3.59 9.75
CA SER A 59 3.67 3.41 11.11
C SER A 59 2.77 2.18 11.23
N TYR A 60 1.91 1.93 10.24
CA TYR A 60 1.11 0.71 10.17
C TYR A 60 2.01 -0.54 10.18
N VAL A 61 3.06 -0.58 9.34
CA VAL A 61 3.99 -1.72 9.27
C VAL A 61 4.73 -1.91 10.60
N ILE A 62 5.22 -0.82 11.21
CA ILE A 62 5.92 -0.89 12.50
C ILE A 62 4.99 -1.44 13.60
N LEU A 63 3.76 -0.95 13.70
CA LEU A 63 2.79 -1.40 14.71
C LEU A 63 2.46 -2.89 14.53
N GLY A 64 2.30 -3.36 13.29
CA GLY A 64 2.10 -4.78 13.02
C GLY A 64 3.31 -5.64 13.39
N LEU A 65 4.53 -5.16 13.15
CA LEU A 65 5.77 -5.88 13.53
C LEU A 65 6.00 -5.92 15.05
N VAL A 66 5.58 -4.90 15.78
CA VAL A 66 5.65 -4.87 17.26
C VAL A 66 4.70 -5.91 17.89
N GLY A 67 3.76 -6.46 17.11
CA GLY A 67 2.90 -7.55 17.56
C GLY A 67 1.41 -7.26 17.52
N LEU A 68 0.99 -6.07 17.09
CA LEU A 68 -0.44 -5.84 16.87
C LEU A 68 -0.93 -6.71 15.70
N PRO A 69 -2.03 -7.48 15.86
CA PRO A 69 -2.55 -8.38 14.82
C PRO A 69 -3.35 -7.61 13.75
N ILE A 70 -2.68 -6.69 13.05
CA ILE A 70 -3.27 -5.77 12.07
C ILE A 70 -2.90 -6.09 10.62
N PHE A 71 -2.05 -7.10 10.38
CA PHE A 71 -1.78 -7.62 9.04
C PHE A 71 -2.82 -8.67 8.65
N ALA A 72 -2.94 -8.97 7.37
CA ALA A 72 -3.92 -9.93 6.85
C ALA A 72 -3.82 -11.33 7.50
N ALA A 73 -2.64 -11.75 7.90
CA ALA A 73 -2.39 -13.03 8.57
C ALA A 73 -1.82 -12.87 9.99
N GLY A 74 -2.23 -11.83 10.72
CA GLY A 74 -1.83 -11.59 12.11
C GLY A 74 -0.87 -10.42 12.31
N GLY A 75 0.24 -10.65 13.02
CA GLY A 75 1.26 -9.64 13.32
C GLY A 75 2.47 -10.24 14.01
N GLY A 76 3.42 -9.40 14.37
CA GLY A 76 4.65 -9.78 15.05
C GLY A 76 5.88 -9.84 14.13
N ILE A 77 7.06 -9.84 14.76
CA ILE A 77 8.36 -9.79 14.05
C ILE A 77 8.56 -10.99 13.11
N THR A 78 7.97 -12.15 13.43
CA THR A 78 8.06 -13.36 12.61
C THR A 78 7.38 -13.20 11.24
N TYR A 79 6.53 -12.18 11.08
CA TYR A 79 5.89 -11.88 9.81
C TYR A 79 6.88 -11.53 8.70
N ILE A 80 8.09 -11.07 9.05
CA ILE A 80 9.19 -10.81 8.11
C ILE A 80 9.55 -12.08 7.31
N PHE A 81 9.42 -13.25 7.88
CA PHE A 81 9.74 -14.51 7.19
C PHE A 81 8.62 -15.01 6.25
N ARG A 82 7.53 -14.28 6.13
CA ARG A 82 6.49 -14.60 5.15
C ARG A 82 6.83 -14.04 3.76
N PRO A 83 6.60 -14.78 2.68
CA PRO A 83 6.79 -14.30 1.31
C PRO A 83 5.99 -13.02 1.00
N SER A 84 4.83 -12.84 1.63
CA SER A 84 3.97 -11.67 1.48
C SER A 84 4.48 -10.40 2.18
N PHE A 85 5.46 -10.50 3.08
CA PHE A 85 6.00 -9.31 3.78
C PHE A 85 6.59 -8.26 2.84
N GLY A 86 7.12 -8.68 1.69
CA GLY A 86 7.62 -7.77 0.66
C GLY A 86 6.59 -6.76 0.18
N TYR A 87 5.30 -7.14 0.13
CA TYR A 87 4.22 -6.23 -0.23
C TYR A 87 3.98 -5.16 0.84
N LEU A 88 4.19 -5.47 2.12
CA LEU A 88 4.09 -4.47 3.19
C LEU A 88 5.19 -3.40 3.07
N ILE A 89 6.41 -3.80 2.71
CA ILE A 89 7.48 -2.86 2.36
C ILE A 89 7.09 -2.08 1.11
N GLY A 90 6.57 -2.77 0.11
CA GLY A 90 6.06 -2.19 -1.14
C GLY A 90 4.96 -1.15 -0.90
N PHE A 91 4.09 -1.35 0.09
CA PHE A 91 3.04 -0.40 0.46
C PHE A 91 3.62 0.94 0.94
N VAL A 92 4.69 0.93 1.72
CA VAL A 92 5.37 2.17 2.15
C VAL A 92 5.91 2.93 0.94
N ALA A 93 6.60 2.21 0.03
CA ALA A 93 7.12 2.78 -1.20
C ALA A 93 5.99 3.26 -2.13
N ALA A 94 4.89 2.51 -2.23
CA ALA A 94 3.73 2.86 -3.03
C ALA A 94 3.05 4.14 -2.52
N ALA A 95 2.79 4.26 -1.21
CA ALA A 95 2.20 5.46 -0.63
C ALA A 95 3.06 6.69 -0.88
N PHE A 96 4.37 6.58 -0.63
CA PHE A 96 5.32 7.66 -0.91
C PHE A 96 5.36 8.01 -2.39
N GLY A 97 5.55 7.03 -3.29
CA GLY A 97 5.68 7.22 -4.72
C GLY A 97 4.43 7.80 -5.37
N THR A 98 3.26 7.29 -5.00
CA THR A 98 1.96 7.81 -5.46
C THR A 98 1.80 9.27 -5.05
N GLY A 99 2.08 9.60 -3.80
CA GLY A 99 2.03 10.98 -3.30
C GLY A 99 3.02 11.88 -4.03
N PHE A 100 4.26 11.43 -4.18
CA PHE A 100 5.32 12.18 -4.84
C PHE A 100 4.99 12.50 -6.31
N VAL A 101 4.53 11.51 -7.06
CA VAL A 101 4.13 11.72 -8.46
C VAL A 101 2.93 12.66 -8.54
N ALA A 102 1.90 12.44 -7.72
CA ALA A 102 0.72 13.29 -7.69
C ALA A 102 1.04 14.76 -7.34
N GLU A 103 2.01 14.99 -6.46
CA GLU A 103 2.51 16.34 -6.13
C GLU A 103 3.30 16.93 -7.29
N LYS A 104 4.24 16.17 -7.88
CA LYS A 104 5.12 16.63 -8.95
C LYS A 104 4.37 17.02 -10.22
N ILE A 105 3.37 16.22 -10.63
CA ILE A 105 2.57 16.52 -11.83
C ILE A 105 1.38 17.44 -11.52
N LYS A 106 1.25 17.94 -10.28
CA LYS A 106 0.12 18.76 -9.80
C LYS A 106 -1.22 18.11 -10.21
N ALA A 107 -1.40 16.86 -9.76
CA ALA A 107 -2.55 16.05 -10.17
C ALA A 107 -3.88 16.73 -9.78
N ASP A 108 -4.74 16.94 -10.78
CA ASP A 108 -6.04 17.60 -10.72
C ASP A 108 -7.12 16.89 -11.55
N SER A 109 -6.73 15.87 -12.30
CA SER A 109 -7.61 15.11 -13.20
C SER A 109 -7.46 13.61 -12.96
N PHE A 110 -8.47 12.85 -13.39
CA PHE A 110 -8.49 11.39 -13.25
C PHE A 110 -7.23 10.74 -13.84
N ALA A 111 -6.83 11.13 -15.05
CA ALA A 111 -5.66 10.55 -15.72
C ALA A 111 -4.36 10.77 -14.93
N LYS A 112 -4.17 11.97 -14.34
CA LYS A 112 -2.99 12.27 -13.53
C LYS A 112 -2.99 11.47 -12.21
N TYR A 113 -4.13 11.32 -11.55
CA TYR A 113 -4.23 10.45 -10.37
C TYR A 113 -3.96 9.00 -10.71
N LEU A 114 -4.49 8.53 -11.85
CA LEU A 114 -4.29 7.17 -12.32
C LEU A 114 -2.80 6.88 -12.61
N ILE A 115 -2.09 7.81 -13.25
CA ILE A 115 -0.64 7.71 -13.46
C ILE A 115 0.09 7.59 -12.12
N ALA A 116 -0.27 8.42 -11.14
CA ALA A 116 0.34 8.34 -9.80
C ALA A 116 0.06 6.99 -9.12
N CYS A 117 -1.16 6.47 -9.22
CA CYS A 117 -1.53 5.15 -8.68
C CYS A 117 -0.76 4.02 -9.37
N PHE A 118 -0.57 4.07 -10.69
CA PHE A 118 0.22 3.06 -11.40
C PHE A 118 1.70 3.08 -11.03
N VAL A 119 2.27 4.24 -10.70
CA VAL A 119 3.62 4.28 -10.13
C VAL A 119 3.65 3.60 -8.76
N GLY A 120 2.66 3.85 -7.91
CA GLY A 120 2.52 3.13 -6.64
C GLY A 120 2.38 1.63 -6.83
N PHE A 121 1.56 1.20 -7.79
CA PHE A 121 1.39 -0.20 -8.18
C PHE A 121 2.73 -0.83 -8.61
N ALA A 122 3.46 -0.18 -9.51
CA ALA A 122 4.75 -0.67 -9.97
C ALA A 122 5.78 -0.80 -8.84
N LEU A 123 5.81 0.16 -7.91
CA LEU A 123 6.68 0.10 -6.72
C LEU A 123 6.29 -1.04 -5.78
N CYS A 124 4.99 -1.22 -5.53
CA CYS A 124 4.47 -2.28 -4.67
C CYS A 124 4.85 -3.66 -5.22
N TYR A 125 4.52 -3.92 -6.47
CA TYR A 125 4.79 -5.22 -7.10
C TYR A 125 6.27 -5.43 -7.38
N GLY A 126 7.02 -4.40 -7.76
CA GLY A 126 8.47 -4.49 -7.95
C GLY A 126 9.19 -4.97 -6.67
N ILE A 127 8.86 -4.39 -5.52
CA ILE A 127 9.42 -4.77 -4.22
C ILE A 127 8.83 -6.10 -3.75
N GLY A 128 7.51 -6.25 -3.81
CA GLY A 128 6.78 -7.43 -3.31
C GLY A 128 7.19 -8.72 -4.01
N LEU A 129 7.18 -8.73 -5.36
CA LEU A 129 7.56 -9.89 -6.15
C LEU A 129 9.04 -10.25 -5.97
N THR A 130 9.93 -9.24 -5.91
CA THR A 130 11.35 -9.46 -5.67
C THR A 130 11.57 -10.12 -4.31
N TYR A 131 10.93 -9.60 -3.27
CA TYR A 131 11.02 -10.17 -1.92
C TYR A 131 10.44 -11.59 -1.89
N LYS A 132 9.25 -11.82 -2.47
CA LYS A 132 8.61 -13.13 -2.56
C LYS A 132 9.51 -14.13 -3.26
N PHE A 133 10.14 -13.76 -4.37
CA PHE A 133 11.09 -14.60 -5.10
C PHE A 133 12.28 -15.02 -4.23
N PHE A 134 12.89 -14.06 -3.53
CA PHE A 134 14.02 -14.38 -2.64
C PHE A 134 13.60 -15.28 -1.47
N MET A 135 12.46 -15.02 -0.86
CA MET A 135 11.95 -15.84 0.26
C MET A 135 11.65 -17.26 -0.18
N LEU A 136 10.99 -17.47 -1.31
CA LEU A 136 10.69 -18.82 -1.82
C LEU A 136 11.96 -19.61 -2.15
N ASN A 137 12.92 -18.98 -2.84
CA ASN A 137 14.12 -19.68 -3.31
C ASN A 137 15.19 -19.90 -2.23
N PHE A 138 15.39 -18.95 -1.31
CA PHE A 138 16.50 -19.01 -0.34
C PHE A 138 16.06 -19.39 1.06
N TYR A 139 14.84 -19.09 1.47
CA TYR A 139 14.36 -19.40 2.82
C TYR A 139 13.48 -20.65 2.85
N VAL A 140 12.50 -20.74 1.95
CA VAL A 140 11.61 -21.91 1.84
C VAL A 140 12.29 -23.06 1.11
N GLY A 141 13.23 -22.76 0.20
CA GLY A 141 13.96 -23.77 -0.57
C GLY A 141 13.21 -24.30 -1.79
N GLU A 142 12.11 -23.66 -2.18
CA GLU A 142 11.39 -23.94 -3.42
C GLU A 142 12.15 -23.33 -4.59
N LYS A 143 12.60 -24.14 -5.54
CA LYS A 143 13.26 -23.65 -6.78
C LYS A 143 12.22 -23.09 -7.75
N THR A 144 11.70 -21.90 -7.45
CA THR A 144 10.63 -21.26 -8.21
C THR A 144 11.21 -20.23 -9.18
N ALA A 145 10.87 -20.34 -10.47
CA ALA A 145 11.28 -19.34 -11.44
C ALA A 145 10.54 -17.99 -11.19
N PHE A 146 11.21 -16.87 -11.44
CA PHE A 146 10.60 -15.54 -11.22
C PHE A 146 9.29 -15.34 -11.99
N LEU A 147 9.20 -15.92 -13.21
CA LEU A 147 7.97 -15.88 -14.01
C LEU A 147 6.81 -16.60 -13.34
N MET A 148 7.06 -17.69 -12.60
CA MET A 148 6.03 -18.38 -11.83
C MET A 148 5.53 -17.54 -10.68
N VAL A 149 6.43 -16.82 -9.98
CA VAL A 149 6.04 -15.89 -8.90
C VAL A 149 5.12 -14.78 -9.43
N ILE A 150 5.37 -14.28 -10.64
CA ILE A 150 4.49 -13.31 -11.31
C ILE A 150 3.16 -13.98 -11.68
N ALA A 151 3.21 -15.17 -12.27
CA ALA A 151 2.01 -15.89 -12.73
C ALA A 151 1.04 -16.19 -11.59
N ASP A 152 1.55 -16.50 -10.39
CA ASP A 152 0.71 -16.71 -9.20
C ASP A 152 -0.08 -15.45 -8.78
N CYS A 153 0.50 -14.25 -8.97
CA CYS A 153 -0.16 -12.99 -8.60
C CYS A 153 -1.12 -12.48 -9.69
N PHE A 154 -1.00 -12.99 -10.91
CA PHE A 154 -1.74 -12.47 -12.07
C PHE A 154 -3.25 -12.75 -12.04
N PRO A 155 -3.76 -13.91 -11.55
CA PRO A 155 -5.18 -14.22 -11.68
C PRO A 155 -6.11 -13.29 -10.92
N LEU A 156 -5.72 -12.81 -9.73
CA LEU A 156 -6.59 -12.02 -8.87
C LEU A 156 -5.93 -10.74 -8.33
N ASP A 157 -4.70 -10.83 -7.81
CA ASP A 157 -4.07 -9.69 -7.11
C ASP A 157 -3.81 -8.53 -8.06
N MET A 158 -3.09 -8.75 -9.16
CA MET A 158 -2.77 -7.68 -10.10
C MET A 158 -4.01 -7.05 -10.73
N PRO A 159 -4.97 -7.81 -11.30
CA PRO A 159 -6.20 -7.21 -11.83
C PRO A 159 -7.03 -6.51 -10.76
N GLY A 160 -7.12 -7.09 -9.56
CA GLY A 160 -7.80 -6.49 -8.42
C GLY A 160 -7.19 -5.15 -8.04
N ASP A 161 -5.88 -5.08 -7.91
CA ASP A 161 -5.17 -3.85 -7.57
C ASP A 161 -5.21 -2.78 -8.69
N VAL A 162 -5.32 -3.18 -9.95
CA VAL A 162 -5.61 -2.24 -11.05
C VAL A 162 -6.99 -1.61 -10.87
N VAL A 163 -7.99 -2.39 -10.49
CA VAL A 163 -9.33 -1.85 -10.14
C VAL A 163 -9.23 -0.90 -8.95
N LEU A 164 -8.43 -1.23 -7.92
CA LEU A 164 -8.21 -0.34 -6.78
C LEU A 164 -7.49 0.97 -7.19
N CYS A 165 -6.59 0.94 -8.18
CA CYS A 165 -5.99 2.16 -8.75
C CYS A 165 -7.05 3.06 -9.40
N ILE A 166 -7.99 2.48 -10.12
CA ILE A 166 -9.10 3.23 -10.75
C ILE A 166 -10.00 3.84 -9.67
N ILE A 167 -10.42 3.04 -8.68
CA ILE A 167 -11.27 3.49 -7.57
C ILE A 167 -10.57 4.62 -6.79
N SER A 168 -9.29 4.45 -6.44
CA SER A 168 -8.50 5.47 -5.73
C SER A 168 -8.44 6.77 -6.52
N SER A 169 -8.27 6.69 -7.83
CA SER A 169 -8.19 7.86 -8.70
C SER A 169 -9.52 8.62 -8.77
N LEU A 170 -10.65 7.91 -8.83
CA LEU A 170 -11.99 8.49 -8.79
C LEU A 170 -12.29 9.15 -7.43
N LEU A 171 -11.94 8.47 -6.34
CA LEU A 171 -12.11 9.02 -5.00
C LEU A 171 -11.23 10.26 -4.77
N ALA A 172 -10.00 10.25 -5.27
CA ALA A 172 -9.07 11.36 -5.13
C ALA A 172 -9.60 12.66 -5.77
N LEU A 173 -10.33 12.58 -6.89
CA LEU A 173 -10.95 13.75 -7.52
C LEU A 173 -11.83 14.54 -6.55
N ARG A 174 -12.55 13.85 -5.68
CA ARG A 174 -13.48 14.48 -4.72
C ARG A 174 -12.82 14.73 -3.38
N LEU A 175 -12.01 13.79 -2.89
CA LEU A 175 -11.51 13.83 -1.51
C LEU A 175 -10.24 14.65 -1.35
N ARG A 176 -9.37 14.74 -2.36
CA ARG A 176 -8.10 15.49 -2.23
C ARG A 176 -8.28 16.99 -1.99
N PRO A 177 -9.19 17.70 -2.67
CA PRO A 177 -9.44 19.12 -2.36
C PRO A 177 -9.90 19.31 -0.92
N LEU A 178 -10.81 18.43 -0.44
CA LEU A 178 -11.33 18.47 0.93
C LEU A 178 -10.23 18.16 1.96
N ALA A 179 -9.44 17.12 1.73
CA ALA A 179 -8.33 16.73 2.60
C ALA A 179 -7.30 17.86 2.72
N ARG A 180 -6.93 18.50 1.60
CA ARG A 180 -6.00 19.63 1.60
C ARG A 180 -6.51 20.77 2.45
N LYS A 181 -7.80 21.13 2.31
CA LYS A 181 -8.43 22.17 3.10
C LYS A 181 -8.45 21.84 4.59
N MET A 182 -8.79 20.59 4.96
CA MET A 182 -8.87 20.18 6.36
C MET A 182 -7.50 20.04 7.04
N ILE A 183 -6.49 19.54 6.32
CA ILE A 183 -5.19 19.19 6.90
C ILE A 183 -4.25 20.39 6.86
N PHE A 184 -4.16 21.12 5.75
CA PHE A 184 -3.10 22.08 5.47
C PHE A 184 -3.56 23.54 5.54
N GLU A 185 -4.85 23.84 5.42
CA GLU A 185 -5.38 25.19 5.58
C GLU A 185 -5.75 25.44 7.05
N LYS A 186 -5.51 26.74 7.47
CA LYS A 186 -5.83 27.21 8.84
C LYS A 186 -7.32 27.47 8.99
#